data_832f0a87d6c9cbf8146fa744b5c63337
#
_entry.id   832f0a87d6c9cbf8146fa744b5c63337
#
_cell.length_a   1.000
_cell.length_b   1.000
_cell.length_c   1.000
_cell.angle_alpha   90.00
_cell.angle_beta   90.00
_cell.angle_gamma   90.00
#
_symmetry.space_group_name_H-M   'P 1'
#
loop_
_entity.id
_entity.type
_entity.pdbx_description
1 polymer ?
#
loop_
_entity_poly.entity_id
_entity_poly.type
_entity_poly.pdbx_seq_one_letter_code
_entity_poly.pdbx_strand_id
1 'polypeptide(L)'
;MISDYTIVRSRFNNSVSSRKIPYCRYFNLFCLAVMVLFFVFPFPAVGETKARERNIPFVPGEKLVYQGRWGAIPAGEIIMEVLAKVNVNGKEAYHFTMTTKTNAVVDLIYKVRERQDSYVDADMTHSLLYKKRTESKHARDVVITFDWDKMLATRSNFGKKDDSVHVLAGSFDPLALFYALRLQDIKENSVLEIPVTDGNMNIATKATVAKGGKIMIGDKSLETFEVVPDMARLEDVVKQKGEPHLKIWFTADGNKVPIKIQMQKGLISFVFDLVSMPK
;
A
#
# COMPACT_ATOMS: atom_id res chain seq x y z
N MET A 1 -48.88 -42.20 -2.98
CA MET A 1 -48.92 -42.72 -4.35
C MET A 1 -47.51 -43.10 -4.71
N ILE A 2 -47.34 -44.41 -4.78
CA ILE A 2 -46.12 -45.17 -5.03
C ILE A 2 -45.81 -45.09 -6.53
N SER A 3 -44.57 -44.99 -6.96
CA SER A 3 -44.12 -45.56 -8.21
C SER A 3 -42.62 -45.82 -8.19
N ASP A 4 -42.36 -47.12 -8.05
CA ASP A 4 -41.06 -47.77 -8.28
C ASP A 4 -40.60 -47.63 -9.74
N TYR A 5 -39.30 -47.52 -9.97
CA TYR A 5 -38.69 -47.99 -11.21
C TYR A 5 -37.42 -48.81 -10.94
N THR A 6 -37.56 -50.00 -11.46
CA THR A 6 -36.82 -51.23 -11.35
C THR A 6 -35.46 -51.22 -12.04
N ILE A 7 -34.54 -51.91 -11.39
CA ILE A 7 -33.20 -52.31 -11.85
C ILE A 7 -33.26 -53.19 -13.09
N VAL A 8 -32.41 -52.89 -14.10
CA VAL A 8 -32.06 -53.87 -15.16
C VAL A 8 -30.55 -54.12 -15.11
N ARG A 9 -30.20 -55.34 -14.66
CA ARG A 9 -28.89 -55.96 -14.84
C ARG A 9 -28.84 -56.63 -16.21
N SER A 10 -27.89 -56.28 -17.08
CA SER A 10 -27.48 -57.13 -18.16
C SER A 10 -26.04 -57.62 -17.97
N ARG A 11 -25.92 -58.93 -17.74
CA ARG A 11 -24.66 -59.68 -17.85
C ARG A 11 -24.30 -59.83 -19.32
N PHE A 12 -23.08 -59.45 -19.71
CA PHE A 12 -22.43 -60.00 -20.87
C PHE A 12 -21.17 -60.73 -20.46
N ASN A 13 -21.23 -62.05 -20.63
CA ASN A 13 -20.09 -62.94 -20.57
C ASN A 13 -19.48 -63.02 -21.98
N ASN A 14 -18.22 -62.70 -22.15
CA ASN A 14 -17.48 -63.16 -23.32
C ASN A 14 -16.03 -63.48 -22.90
N SER A 15 -15.78 -64.77 -22.91
CA SER A 15 -14.48 -65.40 -22.87
C SER A 15 -13.67 -65.10 -24.15
N VAL A 16 -12.51 -64.53 -24.02
CA VAL A 16 -11.51 -64.46 -25.11
C VAL A 16 -10.18 -64.98 -24.63
N SER A 17 -9.79 -66.03 -25.29
CA SER A 17 -8.57 -66.83 -25.26
C SER A 17 -7.29 -66.02 -25.15
N SER A 18 -6.43 -66.46 -24.22
CA SER A 18 -5.06 -66.04 -24.02
C SER A 18 -4.13 -66.48 -25.17
N ARG A 19 -3.65 -65.57 -25.97
CA ARG A 19 -2.43 -65.77 -26.78
C ARG A 19 -1.31 -64.97 -26.13
N LYS A 20 -0.36 -65.69 -25.59
CA LYS A 20 0.94 -65.15 -25.10
C LYS A 20 1.80 -64.73 -26.30
N ILE A 21 2.12 -63.47 -26.39
CA ILE A 21 3.14 -62.92 -27.31
C ILE A 21 4.40 -62.63 -26.48
N PRO A 22 5.58 -63.13 -26.88
CA PRO A 22 6.82 -62.90 -26.12
C PRO A 22 7.45 -61.53 -26.52
N TYR A 23 7.10 -60.49 -25.84
CA TYR A 23 7.80 -59.17 -25.92
C TYR A 23 8.51 -58.89 -24.62
N CYS A 24 9.59 -59.62 -24.35
CA CYS A 24 10.39 -59.35 -23.18
C CYS A 24 11.87 -59.55 -23.43
N ARG A 25 12.49 -58.70 -24.28
CA ARG A 25 13.95 -58.60 -24.31
C ARG A 25 14.52 -57.27 -24.82
N TYR A 26 13.72 -56.42 -25.44
CA TYR A 26 14.18 -55.13 -25.95
C TYR A 26 13.67 -53.92 -25.16
N PHE A 27 12.69 -54.11 -24.27
CA PHE A 27 12.16 -53.04 -23.46
C PHE A 27 13.12 -52.52 -22.37
N ASN A 28 13.96 -53.40 -21.84
CA ASN A 28 14.95 -53.04 -20.81
C ASN A 28 16.17 -52.23 -21.36
N LEU A 29 16.54 -52.41 -22.65
CA LEU A 29 17.62 -51.65 -23.25
C LEU A 29 17.20 -50.21 -23.60
N PHE A 30 15.94 -50.04 -23.98
CA PHE A 30 15.40 -48.71 -24.35
C PHE A 30 15.19 -47.82 -23.12
N CYS A 31 14.76 -48.38 -21.98
CA CYS A 31 14.63 -47.64 -20.74
C CYS A 31 15.99 -47.21 -20.16
N LEU A 32 17.05 -48.02 -20.33
CA LEU A 32 18.37 -47.65 -19.86
C LEU A 32 19.01 -46.54 -20.73
N ALA A 33 18.79 -46.54 -22.03
CA ALA A 33 19.28 -45.47 -22.92
C ALA A 33 18.58 -44.13 -22.71
N VAL A 34 17.29 -44.10 -22.36
CA VAL A 34 16.55 -42.88 -22.04
C VAL A 34 16.94 -42.31 -20.68
N MET A 35 17.30 -43.19 -19.71
CA MET A 35 17.72 -42.74 -18.37
C MET A 35 19.14 -42.12 -18.37
N VAL A 36 20.03 -42.51 -19.28
CA VAL A 36 21.40 -41.94 -19.43
C VAL A 36 21.35 -40.59 -20.16
N LEU A 37 20.36 -40.36 -21.04
CA LEU A 37 20.23 -39.08 -21.75
C LEU A 37 19.73 -37.92 -20.85
N PHE A 38 19.06 -38.22 -19.72
CA PHE A 38 18.63 -37.20 -18.77
C PHE A 38 19.72 -36.67 -17.84
N PHE A 39 20.89 -37.36 -17.75
CA PHE A 39 22.00 -36.97 -16.88
C PHE A 39 23.06 -36.07 -17.52
N VAL A 40 22.96 -35.81 -18.84
CA VAL A 40 24.00 -35.03 -19.56
C VAL A 40 23.54 -33.63 -19.98
N PHE A 41 22.25 -33.29 -19.79
CA PHE A 41 21.85 -31.91 -19.97
C PHE A 41 22.10 -31.13 -18.66
N PRO A 42 23.06 -30.18 -18.66
CA PRO A 42 23.16 -29.26 -17.53
C PRO A 42 21.81 -28.53 -17.46
N PHE A 43 21.07 -28.74 -16.37
CA PHE A 43 19.93 -27.84 -16.04
C PHE A 43 20.51 -26.44 -16.10
N PRO A 44 19.90 -25.50 -16.90
CA PRO A 44 20.29 -24.11 -16.78
C PRO A 44 20.06 -23.77 -15.31
N ALA A 45 21.12 -23.39 -14.60
CA ALA A 45 20.99 -22.81 -13.28
C ALA A 45 19.98 -21.68 -13.43
N VAL A 46 18.82 -21.83 -12.79
CA VAL A 46 17.87 -20.73 -12.62
C VAL A 46 18.70 -19.68 -11.88
N GLY A 47 19.22 -18.72 -12.63
CA GLY A 47 19.93 -17.60 -12.06
C GLY A 47 18.99 -17.00 -11.02
N GLU A 48 19.42 -16.97 -9.77
CA GLU A 48 18.77 -16.15 -8.75
C GLU A 48 18.64 -14.77 -9.36
N THR A 49 17.43 -14.40 -9.74
CA THR A 49 17.11 -13.03 -10.11
C THR A 49 17.36 -12.26 -8.83
N LYS A 50 18.58 -11.70 -8.70
CA LYS A 50 18.94 -10.80 -7.63
C LYS A 50 17.83 -9.75 -7.59
N ALA A 51 16.97 -9.83 -6.59
CA ALA A 51 15.89 -8.88 -6.41
C ALA A 51 16.57 -7.51 -6.50
N ARG A 52 16.13 -6.70 -7.47
CA ARG A 52 16.68 -5.35 -7.69
C ARG A 52 16.44 -4.61 -6.40
N GLU A 53 17.49 -4.42 -5.59
CA GLU A 53 17.39 -3.66 -4.35
C GLU A 53 16.68 -2.34 -4.67
N ARG A 54 15.46 -2.21 -4.17
CA ARG A 54 14.67 -1.01 -4.38
C ARG A 54 15.36 0.10 -3.61
N ASN A 55 15.87 1.10 -4.31
CA ASN A 55 16.49 2.26 -3.66
C ASN A 55 15.39 3.00 -2.86
N ILE A 56 15.41 2.82 -1.54
CA ILE A 56 14.43 3.43 -0.63
C ILE A 56 14.99 4.81 -0.22
N PRO A 57 14.28 5.92 -0.57
CA PRO A 57 14.80 7.26 -0.40
C PRO A 57 14.63 7.83 1.01
N PHE A 58 14.41 7.00 2.01
CA PHE A 58 14.28 7.37 3.42
C PHE A 58 14.88 6.29 4.30
N VAL A 59 15.29 6.67 5.50
CA VAL A 59 15.93 5.77 6.46
C VAL A 59 15.30 5.92 7.85
N PRO A 60 15.38 4.90 8.71
CA PRO A 60 15.03 5.04 10.11
C PRO A 60 15.76 6.23 10.75
N GLY A 61 15.02 7.08 11.47
CA GLY A 61 15.50 8.34 12.04
C GLY A 61 15.13 9.57 11.20
N GLU A 62 14.65 9.42 9.94
CA GLU A 62 14.14 10.57 9.20
C GLU A 62 12.95 11.19 9.94
N LYS A 63 13.02 12.52 10.10
CA LYS A 63 11.97 13.32 10.74
C LYS A 63 11.65 14.55 9.90
N LEU A 64 10.39 14.70 9.53
CA LEU A 64 9.84 15.81 8.77
C LEU A 64 8.88 16.59 9.67
N VAL A 65 9.17 17.87 9.90
CA VAL A 65 8.36 18.77 10.73
C VAL A 65 7.73 19.83 9.85
N TYR A 66 6.42 19.92 9.87
CA TYR A 66 5.66 20.89 9.08
C TYR A 66 4.95 21.88 9.98
N GLN A 67 5.02 23.17 9.62
CA GLN A 67 4.19 24.22 10.20
C GLN A 67 2.92 24.40 9.37
N GLY A 68 1.78 24.26 10.03
CA GLY A 68 0.46 24.40 9.44
C GLY A 68 -0.05 25.84 9.52
N ARG A 69 -0.71 26.29 8.43
CA ARG A 69 -1.38 27.58 8.36
C ARG A 69 -2.80 27.42 7.84
N TRP A 70 -3.72 28.19 8.39
CA TRP A 70 -5.07 28.41 7.88
C TRP A 70 -5.13 29.81 7.30
N GLY A 71 -5.04 29.92 5.96
CA GLY A 71 -4.77 31.22 5.33
C GLY A 71 -3.45 31.82 5.85
N ALA A 72 -3.51 32.98 6.50
CA ALA A 72 -2.36 33.61 7.15
C ALA A 72 -2.15 33.23 8.63
N ILE A 73 -3.11 32.50 9.24
CA ILE A 73 -3.10 32.18 10.67
C ILE A 73 -2.30 30.91 10.93
N PRO A 74 -1.27 30.91 11.80
CA PRO A 74 -0.63 29.66 12.23
C PRO A 74 -1.63 28.71 12.86
N ALA A 75 -1.70 27.47 12.38
CA ALA A 75 -2.75 26.52 12.76
C ALA A 75 -2.26 25.36 13.63
N GLY A 76 -0.97 25.01 13.53
CA GLY A 76 -0.43 23.87 14.26
C GLY A 76 0.76 23.23 13.55
N GLU A 77 1.01 21.97 13.83
CA GLU A 77 2.14 21.24 13.28
C GLU A 77 1.73 19.81 12.85
N ILE A 78 2.45 19.27 11.87
CA ILE A 78 2.50 17.85 11.55
C ILE A 78 3.94 17.39 11.71
N ILE A 79 4.14 16.25 12.36
CA ILE A 79 5.44 15.58 12.46
C ILE A 79 5.30 14.21 11.84
N MET A 80 6.09 13.91 10.79
CA MET A 80 6.20 12.60 10.20
C MET A 80 7.57 12.01 10.51
N GLU A 81 7.62 10.73 10.92
CA GLU A 81 8.88 10.08 11.32
C GLU A 81 8.93 8.66 10.74
N VAL A 82 10.14 8.27 10.33
CA VAL A 82 10.50 6.89 10.04
C VAL A 82 11.18 6.32 11.27
N LEU A 83 10.49 5.48 12.02
CA LEU A 83 11.04 4.85 13.23
C LEU A 83 11.89 3.62 12.85
N ALA A 84 12.56 3.04 13.87
CA ALA A 84 13.24 1.77 13.69
C ALA A 84 12.27 0.69 13.15
N LYS A 85 12.76 -0.15 12.26
CA LYS A 85 11.99 -1.29 11.78
C LYS A 85 11.60 -2.19 12.94
N VAL A 86 10.44 -2.81 12.82
CA VAL A 86 9.85 -3.69 13.84
C VAL A 86 9.37 -5.00 13.21
N ASN A 87 9.09 -6.00 14.06
CA ASN A 87 8.46 -7.22 13.60
C ASN A 87 6.94 -7.13 13.79
N VAL A 88 6.18 -7.36 12.72
CA VAL A 88 4.71 -7.43 12.73
C VAL A 88 4.31 -8.83 12.27
N ASN A 89 3.79 -9.65 13.19
CA ASN A 89 3.36 -11.01 12.91
C ASN A 89 4.43 -11.88 12.20
N GLY A 90 5.71 -11.76 12.61
CA GLY A 90 6.83 -12.54 12.05
C GLY A 90 7.47 -11.90 10.81
N LYS A 91 6.96 -10.77 10.30
CA LYS A 91 7.50 -10.05 9.16
C LYS A 91 8.20 -8.77 9.59
N GLU A 92 9.40 -8.49 9.08
CA GLU A 92 10.06 -7.20 9.26
C GLU A 92 9.24 -6.10 8.55
N ALA A 93 9.07 -4.96 9.22
CA ALA A 93 8.26 -3.87 8.72
C ALA A 93 8.91 -2.50 8.98
N TYR A 94 8.77 -1.57 8.04
CA TYR A 94 8.92 -0.15 8.31
C TYR A 94 7.81 0.32 9.24
N HIS A 95 8.17 1.19 10.19
CA HIS A 95 7.22 1.84 11.08
C HIS A 95 7.25 3.34 10.83
N PHE A 96 6.19 3.85 10.23
CA PHE A 96 5.97 5.27 10.01
C PHE A 96 5.01 5.82 11.04
N THR A 97 5.27 7.05 11.48
CA THR A 97 4.34 7.76 12.35
C THR A 97 4.01 9.14 11.79
N MET A 98 2.80 9.59 12.06
CA MET A 98 2.39 10.97 11.84
C MET A 98 1.63 11.49 13.05
N THR A 99 2.09 12.60 13.59
CA THR A 99 1.43 13.31 14.69
C THR A 99 0.94 14.65 14.20
N THR A 100 -0.34 14.95 14.42
CA THR A 100 -0.95 16.24 14.08
C THR A 100 -1.47 16.94 15.32
N LYS A 101 -1.10 18.19 15.48
CA LYS A 101 -1.45 19.03 16.64
C LYS A 101 -1.86 20.43 16.20
N THR A 102 -3.03 20.88 16.57
CA THR A 102 -3.42 22.30 16.45
C THR A 102 -2.77 23.11 17.56
N ASN A 103 -2.54 24.42 17.30
CA ASN A 103 -2.03 25.35 18.31
C ASN A 103 -3.17 25.87 19.21
N ALA A 104 -2.80 26.63 20.26
CA ALA A 104 -3.74 27.13 21.25
C ALA A 104 -4.84 28.02 20.65
N VAL A 105 -4.58 28.76 19.56
CA VAL A 105 -5.55 29.64 18.92
C VAL A 105 -6.60 28.81 18.19
N VAL A 106 -6.18 27.82 17.41
CA VAL A 106 -7.10 26.94 16.70
C VAL A 106 -7.83 25.99 17.64
N ASP A 107 -7.21 25.60 18.75
CA ASP A 107 -7.82 24.76 19.80
C ASP A 107 -9.11 25.37 20.39
N LEU A 108 -9.25 26.68 20.38
CA LEU A 108 -10.46 27.37 20.84
C LEU A 108 -11.67 27.08 19.92
N ILE A 109 -11.42 26.76 18.64
CA ILE A 109 -12.46 26.50 17.64
C ILE A 109 -12.56 25.01 17.37
N TYR A 110 -11.40 24.37 17.11
CA TYR A 110 -11.32 22.96 16.72
C TYR A 110 -10.00 22.33 17.16
N LYS A 111 -10.01 21.67 18.30
CA LYS A 111 -8.83 20.98 18.83
C LYS A 111 -8.58 19.65 18.09
N VAL A 112 -7.39 19.49 17.56
CA VAL A 112 -6.91 18.22 16.98
C VAL A 112 -5.68 17.74 17.74
N ARG A 113 -5.74 16.50 18.19
CA ARG A 113 -4.59 15.72 18.66
C ARG A 113 -4.73 14.35 18.00
N GLU A 114 -3.93 14.10 16.99
CA GLU A 114 -4.01 12.89 16.23
C GLU A 114 -2.64 12.24 16.12
N ARG A 115 -2.60 10.93 16.28
CA ARG A 115 -1.45 10.08 16.01
C ARG A 115 -1.87 8.96 15.06
N GLN A 116 -1.05 8.77 14.03
CA GLN A 116 -1.15 7.65 13.11
C GLN A 116 0.13 6.83 13.18
N ASP A 117 0.02 5.51 13.13
CA ASP A 117 1.10 4.56 13.04
C ASP A 117 0.81 3.62 11.86
N SER A 118 1.73 3.53 10.91
CA SER A 118 1.65 2.68 9.73
C SER A 118 2.80 1.69 9.73
N TYR A 119 2.50 0.44 9.45
CA TYR A 119 3.46 -0.64 9.36
C TYR A 119 3.40 -1.23 7.95
N VAL A 120 4.51 -1.14 7.23
CA VAL A 120 4.63 -1.55 5.82
C VAL A 120 5.72 -2.59 5.73
N ASP A 121 5.55 -3.60 4.88
CA ASP A 121 6.54 -4.65 4.69
C ASP A 121 7.94 -4.08 4.33
N ALA A 122 8.98 -4.84 4.63
CA ALA A 122 10.38 -4.39 4.48
C ALA A 122 10.77 -4.00 3.05
N ASP A 123 10.05 -4.51 2.04
CA ASP A 123 10.26 -4.20 0.63
C ASP A 123 9.39 -3.03 0.12
N MET A 124 8.61 -2.42 1.01
CA MET A 124 7.70 -1.31 0.68
C MET A 124 6.71 -1.67 -0.44
N THR A 125 6.10 -2.84 -0.35
CA THR A 125 5.13 -3.34 -1.35
C THR A 125 3.68 -3.18 -0.91
N HIS A 126 3.38 -3.23 0.39
CA HIS A 126 2.02 -3.16 0.93
C HIS A 126 2.00 -2.87 2.43
N SER A 127 0.88 -2.36 2.93
CA SER A 127 0.66 -2.17 4.37
C SER A 127 0.34 -3.48 5.09
N LEU A 128 0.83 -3.63 6.32
CA LEU A 128 0.58 -4.77 7.20
C LEU A 128 -0.41 -4.43 8.32
N LEU A 129 -0.32 -3.21 8.84
CA LEU A 129 -1.13 -2.73 9.96
C LEU A 129 -1.15 -1.20 9.93
N TYR A 130 -2.31 -0.62 10.21
CA TYR A 130 -2.45 0.82 10.40
C TYR A 130 -3.25 1.11 11.67
N LYS A 131 -2.83 2.12 12.40
CA LYS A 131 -3.52 2.62 13.59
C LYS A 131 -3.67 4.12 13.52
N LYS A 132 -4.82 4.62 13.95
CA LYS A 132 -5.10 6.06 14.03
C LYS A 132 -5.88 6.36 15.29
N ARG A 133 -5.29 7.19 16.15
CA ARG A 133 -5.93 7.68 17.36
C ARG A 133 -6.12 9.19 17.27
N THR A 134 -7.35 9.64 17.47
CA THR A 134 -7.70 11.05 17.46
C THR A 134 -8.37 11.41 18.79
N GLU A 135 -7.78 12.37 19.48
CA GLU A 135 -8.35 12.99 20.70
C GLU A 135 -8.94 14.36 20.31
N SER A 136 -10.20 14.37 19.92
CA SER A 136 -10.96 15.56 19.51
C SER A 136 -12.40 15.41 19.96
N LYS A 137 -13.26 16.40 19.61
CA LYS A 137 -14.74 16.28 19.82
C LYS A 137 -15.32 14.99 19.21
N HIS A 138 -14.69 14.48 18.16
CA HIS A 138 -15.02 13.21 17.49
C HIS A 138 -13.85 12.24 17.64
N ALA A 139 -13.62 11.77 18.87
CA ALA A 139 -12.56 10.82 19.16
C ALA A 139 -12.70 9.55 18.30
N ARG A 140 -11.55 9.00 17.89
CA ARG A 140 -11.48 7.75 17.12
C ARG A 140 -10.26 6.94 17.59
N ASP A 141 -10.42 5.64 17.58
CA ASP A 141 -9.35 4.67 17.81
C ASP A 141 -9.47 3.58 16.73
N VAL A 142 -8.97 3.91 15.54
CA VAL A 142 -9.08 3.08 14.35
C VAL A 142 -7.89 2.16 14.24
N VAL A 143 -8.14 0.88 13.97
CA VAL A 143 -7.11 -0.10 13.59
C VAL A 143 -7.56 -0.76 12.30
N ILE A 144 -6.65 -0.86 11.31
CA ILE A 144 -6.85 -1.61 10.07
C ILE A 144 -5.84 -2.74 10.05
N THR A 145 -6.32 -3.97 9.98
CA THR A 145 -5.51 -5.19 9.82
C THR A 145 -5.66 -5.73 8.41
N PHE A 146 -4.57 -6.24 7.84
CA PHE A 146 -4.53 -6.80 6.49
C PHE A 146 -4.31 -8.31 6.56
N ASP A 147 -5.17 -9.06 5.89
CA ASP A 147 -5.04 -10.50 5.61
C ASP A 147 -4.74 -10.66 4.12
N TRP A 148 -3.46 -10.73 3.79
CA TRP A 148 -3.01 -10.78 2.39
C TRP A 148 -3.26 -12.14 1.73
N ASP A 149 -3.39 -13.20 2.52
CA ASP A 149 -3.74 -14.53 1.98
C ASP A 149 -5.18 -14.54 1.47
N LYS A 150 -6.06 -13.77 2.12
CA LYS A 150 -7.47 -13.61 1.71
C LYS A 150 -7.73 -12.34 0.91
N MET A 151 -6.72 -11.48 0.73
CA MET A 151 -6.87 -10.17 0.09
C MET A 151 -7.96 -9.33 0.77
N LEU A 152 -7.93 -9.25 2.10
CA LEU A 152 -8.92 -8.53 2.91
C LEU A 152 -8.25 -7.52 3.83
N ALA A 153 -8.90 -6.36 4.01
CA ALA A 153 -8.63 -5.44 5.11
C ALA A 153 -9.84 -5.37 6.03
N THR A 154 -9.60 -5.40 7.34
CA THR A 154 -10.64 -5.27 8.37
C THR A 154 -10.35 -4.04 9.21
N ARG A 155 -11.28 -3.10 9.22
CA ARG A 155 -11.24 -1.92 10.06
C ARG A 155 -11.96 -2.19 11.38
N SER A 156 -11.42 -1.62 12.47
CA SER A 156 -12.15 -1.50 13.72
C SER A 156 -12.04 -0.08 14.27
N ASN A 157 -13.03 0.34 15.06
CA ASN A 157 -13.02 1.62 15.77
C ASN A 157 -13.45 1.38 17.21
N PHE A 158 -12.59 1.73 18.17
CA PHE A 158 -12.73 1.36 19.59
C PHE A 158 -12.99 -0.14 19.78
N GLY A 159 -12.28 -0.97 19.03
CA GLY A 159 -12.41 -2.44 19.07
C GLY A 159 -13.63 -3.02 18.37
N LYS A 160 -14.64 -2.20 18.00
CA LYS A 160 -15.77 -2.65 17.19
C LYS A 160 -15.32 -2.82 15.74
N LYS A 161 -15.38 -4.03 15.23
CA LYS A 161 -15.00 -4.37 13.86
C LYS A 161 -16.12 -4.02 12.89
N ASP A 162 -15.72 -3.47 11.75
CA ASP A 162 -16.56 -3.31 10.57
C ASP A 162 -16.45 -4.57 9.68
N ASP A 163 -17.27 -4.67 8.64
CA ASP A 163 -17.15 -5.72 7.63
C ASP A 163 -15.80 -5.57 6.89
N SER A 164 -15.19 -6.71 6.55
CA SER A 164 -13.93 -6.70 5.81
C SER A 164 -14.17 -6.29 4.36
N VAL A 165 -13.23 -5.54 3.80
CA VAL A 165 -13.25 -5.12 2.39
C VAL A 165 -12.15 -5.84 1.61
N HIS A 166 -12.42 -6.18 0.34
CA HIS A 166 -11.38 -6.68 -0.55
C HIS A 166 -10.36 -5.59 -0.86
N VAL A 167 -9.08 -5.95 -0.83
CA VAL A 167 -7.98 -5.05 -1.17
C VAL A 167 -7.31 -5.46 -2.47
N LEU A 168 -6.82 -4.47 -3.21
CA LEU A 168 -5.98 -4.70 -4.39
C LEU A 168 -4.57 -5.09 -3.95
N ALA A 169 -3.89 -5.90 -4.77
CA ALA A 169 -2.49 -6.21 -4.52
C ALA A 169 -1.66 -4.93 -4.41
N GLY A 170 -0.80 -4.86 -3.40
CA GLY A 170 0.04 -3.69 -3.18
C GLY A 170 -0.68 -2.48 -2.55
N SER A 171 -1.84 -2.69 -1.91
CA SER A 171 -2.56 -1.59 -1.25
C SER A 171 -1.81 -1.06 -0.03
N PHE A 172 -1.79 0.26 0.08
CA PHE A 172 -1.25 0.99 1.21
C PHE A 172 -2.35 1.61 2.07
N ASP A 173 -2.05 1.87 3.33
CA ASP A 173 -2.85 2.73 4.19
C ASP A 173 -2.60 4.22 3.87
N PRO A 174 -3.42 5.15 4.41
CA PRO A 174 -3.32 6.57 4.08
C PRO A 174 -1.98 7.23 4.47
N LEU A 175 -1.29 6.77 5.52
CA LEU A 175 0.02 7.31 5.89
C LEU A 175 1.13 6.72 5.03
N ALA A 176 1.09 5.42 4.79
CA ALA A 176 2.05 4.74 3.92
C ALA A 176 2.08 5.30 2.49
N LEU A 177 0.94 5.83 2.00
CA LEU A 177 0.85 6.46 0.68
C LEU A 177 1.89 7.56 0.47
N PHE A 178 2.16 8.42 1.48
CA PHE A 178 3.16 9.48 1.37
C PHE A 178 4.57 8.93 1.10
N TYR A 179 4.93 7.81 1.73
CA TYR A 179 6.21 7.14 1.54
C TYR A 179 6.23 6.30 0.26
N ALA A 180 5.12 5.66 -0.11
CA ALA A 180 4.97 4.92 -1.36
C ALA A 180 5.10 5.83 -2.60
N LEU A 181 4.60 7.07 -2.52
CA LEU A 181 4.78 8.07 -3.58
C LEU A 181 6.26 8.40 -3.82
N ARG A 182 7.11 8.44 -2.77
CA ARG A 182 8.54 8.69 -2.89
C ARG A 182 9.29 7.60 -3.65
N LEU A 183 8.72 6.40 -3.75
CA LEU A 183 9.29 5.29 -4.51
C LEU A 183 8.89 5.31 -5.99
N GLN A 184 7.91 6.13 -6.36
CA GLN A 184 7.45 6.22 -7.75
C GLN A 184 8.44 7.01 -8.62
N ASP A 185 8.42 6.72 -9.90
CA ASP A 185 9.14 7.52 -10.90
C ASP A 185 8.31 8.77 -11.22
N ILE A 186 8.46 9.79 -10.35
CA ILE A 186 7.72 11.07 -10.48
C ILE A 186 8.32 11.85 -11.63
N LYS A 187 7.54 12.03 -12.71
CA LYS A 187 7.90 12.80 -13.90
C LYS A 187 6.79 13.78 -14.25
N GLU A 188 7.17 14.94 -14.78
CA GLU A 188 6.21 15.92 -15.28
C GLU A 188 5.26 15.29 -16.32
N ASN A 189 3.98 15.63 -16.24
CA ASN A 189 2.89 15.13 -17.08
C ASN A 189 2.64 13.61 -16.97
N SER A 190 3.14 12.96 -15.92
CA SER A 190 2.82 11.56 -15.63
C SER A 190 1.56 11.42 -14.77
N VAL A 191 0.99 10.21 -14.77
CA VAL A 191 -0.08 9.81 -13.86
C VAL A 191 0.45 8.65 -13.02
N LEU A 192 0.42 8.82 -11.71
CA LEU A 192 0.74 7.77 -10.75
C LEU A 192 -0.54 7.05 -10.36
N GLU A 193 -0.45 5.73 -10.16
CA GLU A 193 -1.57 4.93 -9.68
C GLU A 193 -1.09 4.05 -8.54
N ILE A 194 -1.65 4.26 -7.35
CA ILE A 194 -1.29 3.53 -6.12
C ILE A 194 -2.57 3.05 -5.45
N PRO A 195 -2.72 1.75 -5.20
CA PRO A 195 -3.85 1.23 -4.44
C PRO A 195 -3.79 1.69 -2.99
N VAL A 196 -4.90 2.24 -2.48
CA VAL A 196 -5.02 2.74 -1.10
C VAL A 196 -6.31 2.25 -0.48
N THR A 197 -6.26 1.90 0.80
CA THR A 197 -7.45 1.58 1.58
C THR A 197 -7.44 2.26 2.95
N ASP A 198 -8.60 2.77 3.34
CA ASP A 198 -8.89 3.24 4.72
C ASP A 198 -9.61 2.18 5.56
N GLY A 199 -9.72 0.95 5.04
CA GLY A 199 -10.42 -0.18 5.64
C GLY A 199 -11.93 -0.18 5.44
N ASN A 200 -12.53 0.89 4.87
CA ASN A 200 -13.93 0.87 4.42
C ASN A 200 -14.02 0.70 2.91
N MET A 201 -13.03 1.20 2.21
CA MET A 201 -12.96 1.17 0.76
C MET A 201 -11.54 0.85 0.31
N ASN A 202 -11.44 0.31 -0.91
CA ASN A 202 -10.18 0.13 -1.58
C ASN A 202 -10.24 0.78 -2.96
N ILE A 203 -9.31 1.69 -3.22
CA ILE A 203 -9.31 2.52 -4.42
C ILE A 203 -7.92 2.53 -5.04
N ALA A 204 -7.83 2.30 -6.35
CA ALA A 204 -6.64 2.66 -7.11
C ALA A 204 -6.63 4.19 -7.29
N THR A 205 -5.94 4.88 -6.36
CA THR A 205 -5.85 6.35 -6.40
C THR A 205 -4.94 6.77 -7.54
N LYS A 206 -5.48 7.57 -8.46
CA LYS A 206 -4.70 8.22 -9.51
C LYS A 206 -4.24 9.59 -9.02
N ALA A 207 -3.01 9.95 -9.35
CA ALA A 207 -2.49 11.28 -9.06
C ALA A 207 -1.79 11.83 -10.32
N THR A 208 -2.14 13.05 -10.70
CA THR A 208 -1.46 13.76 -11.78
C THR A 208 -0.21 14.45 -11.26
N VAL A 209 0.83 14.49 -12.06
CA VAL A 209 2.09 15.15 -11.74
C VAL A 209 2.30 16.33 -12.66
N ALA A 210 2.55 17.50 -12.09
CA ALA A 210 2.91 18.71 -12.81
C ALA A 210 4.24 19.26 -12.27
N LYS A 211 4.83 20.21 -13.00
CA LYS A 211 5.97 20.98 -12.50
C LYS A 211 5.51 21.85 -11.33
N GLY A 212 6.12 21.67 -10.16
CA GLY A 212 5.75 22.39 -8.93
C GLY A 212 6.44 23.74 -8.74
N GLY A 213 7.41 24.05 -9.62
CA GLY A 213 8.23 25.25 -9.49
C GLY A 213 9.31 25.16 -8.40
N LYS A 214 9.84 26.31 -8.00
CA LYS A 214 10.86 26.42 -6.94
C LYS A 214 10.21 26.76 -5.61
N ILE A 215 10.55 26.03 -4.56
CA ILE A 215 10.13 26.30 -3.19
C ILE A 215 11.37 26.53 -2.32
N MET A 216 11.32 27.55 -1.48
CA MET A 216 12.38 27.86 -0.54
C MET A 216 12.18 27.10 0.78
N ILE A 217 13.21 26.39 1.25
CA ILE A 217 13.28 25.80 2.59
C ILE A 217 14.57 26.32 3.25
N GLY A 218 14.41 27.22 4.22
CA GLY A 218 15.54 28.01 4.70
C GLY A 218 16.19 28.79 3.54
N ASP A 219 17.50 28.68 3.38
CA ASP A 219 18.26 29.34 2.32
C ASP A 219 18.35 28.53 1.00
N LYS A 220 17.71 27.35 0.94
CA LYS A 220 17.79 26.47 -0.23
C LYS A 220 16.58 26.62 -1.11
N SER A 221 16.80 26.89 -2.42
CA SER A 221 15.78 26.86 -3.46
C SER A 221 15.73 25.46 -4.06
N LEU A 222 14.60 24.80 -3.95
CA LEU A 222 14.40 23.40 -4.37
C LEU A 222 13.42 23.34 -5.53
N GLU A 223 13.81 22.70 -6.64
CA GLU A 223 12.88 22.33 -7.71
C GLU A 223 11.91 21.27 -7.20
N THR A 224 10.63 21.35 -7.62
CA THR A 224 9.59 20.46 -7.14
C THR A 224 8.70 19.93 -8.25
N PHE A 225 8.07 18.77 -7.95
CA PHE A 225 6.89 18.29 -8.65
C PHE A 225 5.65 18.48 -7.78
N GLU A 226 4.57 18.99 -8.36
CA GLU A 226 3.24 19.03 -7.75
C GLU A 226 2.51 17.74 -8.09
N VAL A 227 2.11 16.98 -7.05
CA VAL A 227 1.32 15.75 -7.17
C VAL A 227 -0.08 16.04 -6.66
N VAL A 228 -1.09 15.82 -7.50
CA VAL A 228 -2.51 16.07 -7.21
C VAL A 228 -3.27 14.75 -7.30
N PRO A 229 -3.59 14.11 -6.15
CA PRO A 229 -4.43 12.93 -6.14
C PRO A 229 -5.86 13.24 -6.63
N ASP A 230 -6.43 12.32 -7.40
CA ASP A 230 -7.85 12.36 -7.77
C ASP A 230 -8.71 12.00 -6.56
N MET A 231 -9.20 13.03 -5.88
CA MET A 231 -10.04 12.89 -4.69
C MET A 231 -11.48 12.56 -5.02
N ALA A 232 -11.94 12.72 -6.27
CA ALA A 232 -13.34 12.49 -6.66
C ALA A 232 -13.79 11.05 -6.39
N ARG A 233 -12.88 10.09 -6.47
CA ARG A 233 -13.15 8.70 -6.10
C ARG A 233 -13.12 8.44 -4.60
N LEU A 234 -12.54 9.34 -3.82
CA LEU A 234 -12.54 9.28 -2.35
C LEU A 234 -13.77 9.98 -1.76
N GLU A 235 -14.54 10.69 -2.57
CA GLU A 235 -15.74 11.45 -2.13
C GLU A 235 -16.91 10.57 -1.74
N ASP A 236 -17.01 9.35 -2.24
CA ASP A 236 -18.02 8.39 -1.75
C ASP A 236 -17.86 8.11 -0.24
N VAL A 237 -16.69 8.39 0.32
CA VAL A 237 -16.36 8.27 1.75
C VAL A 237 -16.71 9.53 2.53
N VAL A 238 -16.68 10.71 1.89
CA VAL A 238 -16.93 12.00 2.53
C VAL A 238 -18.14 12.66 1.90
N LYS A 239 -19.35 12.25 2.29
CA LYS A 239 -20.65 12.89 1.96
C LYS A 239 -20.73 14.34 2.48
N GLN A 240 -19.81 15.22 2.10
CA GLN A 240 -19.83 16.63 2.46
C GLN A 240 -19.61 17.50 1.22
N LYS A 241 -20.46 18.50 1.05
CA LYS A 241 -20.41 19.47 -0.05
C LYS A 241 -19.04 20.15 -0.15
N GLY A 242 -18.44 20.10 -1.34
CA GLY A 242 -17.17 20.73 -1.71
C GLY A 242 -16.04 19.70 -1.88
N GLU A 243 -15.51 19.60 -3.10
CA GLU A 243 -14.43 18.67 -3.43
C GLU A 243 -13.18 18.99 -2.61
N PRO A 244 -12.64 18.06 -1.81
CA PRO A 244 -11.38 18.27 -1.15
C PRO A 244 -10.26 18.21 -2.20
N HIS A 245 -9.51 19.27 -2.33
CA HIS A 245 -8.32 19.29 -3.17
C HIS A 245 -7.10 19.07 -2.27
N LEU A 246 -6.36 18.00 -2.55
CA LEU A 246 -5.06 17.72 -1.94
C LEU A 246 -3.98 17.97 -2.98
N LYS A 247 -2.96 18.74 -2.62
CA LYS A 247 -1.75 18.93 -3.41
C LYS A 247 -0.54 18.68 -2.54
N ILE A 248 0.44 17.97 -3.09
CA ILE A 248 1.69 17.66 -2.40
C ILE A 248 2.84 18.04 -3.32
N TRP A 249 3.78 18.84 -2.81
CA TRP A 249 5.01 19.18 -3.54
C TRP A 249 6.15 18.33 -3.01
N PHE A 250 6.69 17.51 -3.90
CA PHE A 250 7.88 16.70 -3.66
C PHE A 250 9.10 17.35 -4.26
N THR A 251 10.27 17.25 -3.63
CA THR A 251 11.55 17.65 -4.24
C THR A 251 11.80 16.85 -5.51
N ALA A 252 12.38 17.49 -6.54
CA ALA A 252 12.66 16.85 -7.82
C ALA A 252 13.95 16.00 -7.81
N ASP A 253 14.60 15.86 -6.64
CA ASP A 253 15.76 15.01 -6.45
C ASP A 253 15.39 13.53 -6.20
N GLY A 254 16.41 12.69 -6.01
CA GLY A 254 16.22 11.25 -5.74
C GLY A 254 15.49 10.93 -4.44
N ASN A 255 15.49 11.86 -3.45
CA ASN A 255 14.86 11.66 -2.14
C ASN A 255 13.35 11.92 -2.15
N LYS A 256 12.87 12.74 -3.10
CA LYS A 256 11.45 13.09 -3.26
C LYS A 256 10.78 13.40 -1.93
N VAL A 257 11.39 14.32 -1.16
CA VAL A 257 10.86 14.73 0.15
C VAL A 257 9.59 15.55 -0.08
N PRO A 258 8.45 15.24 0.58
CA PRO A 258 7.26 16.09 0.53
C PRO A 258 7.54 17.36 1.33
N ILE A 259 7.72 18.51 0.66
CA ILE A 259 8.12 19.76 1.32
C ILE A 259 6.96 20.73 1.56
N LYS A 260 5.82 20.49 0.89
CA LYS A 260 4.61 21.26 1.10
C LYS A 260 3.38 20.38 0.86
N ILE A 261 2.38 20.53 1.71
CA ILE A 261 1.09 19.85 1.59
C ILE A 261 0.00 20.92 1.69
N GLN A 262 -0.89 20.95 0.73
CA GLN A 262 -2.07 21.83 0.74
C GLN A 262 -3.33 21.00 0.71
N MET A 263 -4.22 21.24 1.67
CA MET A 263 -5.57 20.67 1.70
C MET A 263 -6.57 21.80 1.62
N GLN A 264 -7.48 21.72 0.66
CA GLN A 264 -8.56 22.69 0.49
C GLN A 264 -9.90 21.96 0.55
N LYS A 265 -10.85 22.50 1.30
CA LYS A 265 -12.22 22.02 1.37
C LYS A 265 -13.18 23.22 1.36
N GLY A 266 -13.84 23.44 0.23
CA GLY A 266 -14.63 24.63 -0.01
C GLY A 266 -13.77 25.91 0.13
N LEU A 267 -14.15 26.80 1.04
CA LEU A 267 -13.41 28.05 1.30
C LEU A 267 -12.24 27.89 2.31
N ILE A 268 -12.10 26.71 2.90
CA ILE A 268 -11.07 26.44 3.92
C ILE A 268 -9.85 25.84 3.25
N SER A 269 -8.70 26.49 3.39
CA SER A 269 -7.42 26.00 2.89
C SER A 269 -6.41 25.91 4.03
N PHE A 270 -5.85 24.72 4.21
CA PHE A 270 -4.72 24.49 5.11
C PHE A 270 -3.47 24.23 4.28
N VAL A 271 -2.39 24.88 4.64
CA VAL A 271 -1.07 24.68 4.02
C VAL A 271 -0.10 24.28 5.11
N PHE A 272 0.63 23.21 4.87
CA PHE A 272 1.70 22.71 5.74
C PHE A 272 3.01 22.80 4.98
N ASP A 273 3.91 23.65 5.45
CA ASP A 273 5.24 23.86 4.87
C ASP A 273 6.29 23.16 5.75
N LEU A 274 7.22 22.43 5.11
CA LEU A 274 8.33 21.78 5.80
C LEU A 274 9.25 22.85 6.42
N VAL A 275 9.60 22.70 7.70
CA VAL A 275 10.41 23.69 8.44
C VAL A 275 11.88 23.62 8.00
N SER A 276 12.40 22.40 7.81
CA SER A 276 13.79 22.16 7.42
C SER A 276 13.91 20.82 6.71
N MET A 277 14.89 20.70 5.81
CA MET A 277 15.21 19.41 5.21
C MET A 277 15.69 18.41 6.25
N PRO A 278 15.36 17.10 6.08
CA PRO A 278 15.88 16.05 6.95
C PRO A 278 17.42 16.02 6.87
N LYS A 279 18.04 15.64 8.00
CA LYS A 279 19.49 15.47 8.10
C LYS A 279 19.98 14.19 7.50
#